data_cddf19f664e1322f24cd6e96ba1cdb73
#
_entry.id   cddf19f664e1322f24cd6e96ba1cdb73
#
_cell.length_a   1.000
_cell.length_b   1.000
_cell.length_c   1.000
_cell.angle_alpha   90.00
_cell.angle_beta   90.00
_cell.angle_gamma   90.00
#
_symmetry.space_group_name_H-M   'P 1'
#
loop_
_entity.id
_entity.type
_entity.pdbx_description
1 polymer ?
#
loop_
_entity_poly.entity_id
_entity_poly.type
_entity_poly.pdbx_seq_one_letter_code
_entity_poly.pdbx_strand_id
1 'polypeptide(L)'
;MTHPFLEAAAAALAAEGIGTLRYQFPYFERGTRRPDPRPVLLATVRGAVELAAREAGGLPLLAGGKSMGGRMTSLAAADEELAGVRGIVFFGFPLHAAGKPSGDRAEHLRATPLPLLFLQGTRDRLADLSLLRPWCAELGTRATLHIVDDADHSFHMTKRSGRTDEEVMEELAGVVSRWVSRAVA
;
A
#
# COMPACT_ATOMS: atom_id res chain seq x y z
N MET A 1 -0.93 10.62 14.65
CA MET A 1 -1.16 9.78 13.44
C MET A 1 -2.53 10.06 12.83
N THR A 2 -2.70 11.27 12.38
CA THR A 2 -3.99 11.85 11.97
C THR A 2 -4.06 12.10 10.44
N HIS A 3 -3.49 11.21 9.63
CA HIS A 3 -3.62 11.34 8.19
C HIS A 3 -5.03 10.90 7.78
N PRO A 4 -5.89 11.79 7.26
CA PRO A 4 -7.32 11.50 7.04
C PRO A 4 -7.56 10.23 6.20
N PHE A 5 -6.76 10.02 5.15
CA PHE A 5 -6.84 8.80 4.34
C PHE A 5 -6.60 7.53 5.17
N LEU A 6 -5.58 7.53 6.05
CA LEU A 6 -5.26 6.33 6.85
C LEU A 6 -6.29 6.10 7.96
N GLU A 7 -6.96 7.14 8.42
CA GLU A 7 -8.08 7.00 9.35
C GLU A 7 -9.30 6.39 8.66
N ALA A 8 -9.66 6.91 7.50
CA ALA A 8 -10.76 6.37 6.70
C ALA A 8 -10.50 4.90 6.29
N ALA A 9 -9.27 4.60 5.82
CA ALA A 9 -8.89 3.25 5.46
C ALA A 9 -8.95 2.28 6.65
N ALA A 10 -8.50 2.71 7.84
CA ALA A 10 -8.56 1.89 9.05
C ALA A 10 -10.01 1.62 9.48
N ALA A 11 -10.89 2.61 9.38
CA ALA A 11 -12.31 2.45 9.71
C ALA A 11 -13.00 1.48 8.72
N ALA A 12 -12.76 1.64 7.42
CA ALA A 12 -13.33 0.75 6.40
C ALA A 12 -12.79 -0.69 6.53
N LEU A 13 -11.50 -0.88 6.80
CA LEU A 13 -10.91 -2.20 7.04
C LEU A 13 -11.47 -2.84 8.32
N ALA A 14 -11.72 -2.07 9.37
CA ALA A 14 -12.34 -2.56 10.59
C ALA A 14 -13.77 -3.06 10.35
N ALA A 15 -14.54 -2.41 9.47
CA ALA A 15 -15.86 -2.88 9.05
C ALA A 15 -15.81 -4.23 8.33
N GLU A 16 -14.69 -4.55 7.67
CA GLU A 16 -14.39 -5.85 7.04
C GLU A 16 -13.74 -6.86 8.01
N GLY A 17 -13.67 -6.56 9.30
CA GLY A 17 -13.06 -7.44 10.32
C GLY A 17 -11.52 -7.44 10.31
N ILE A 18 -10.88 -6.46 9.68
CA ILE A 18 -9.42 -6.35 9.59
C ILE A 18 -8.93 -5.29 10.59
N GLY A 19 -8.25 -5.73 11.64
CA GLY A 19 -7.58 -4.84 12.59
C GLY A 19 -6.40 -4.11 11.96
N THR A 20 -6.11 -2.86 12.37
CA THR A 20 -5.01 -2.08 11.81
C THR A 20 -4.11 -1.51 12.89
N LEU A 21 -2.79 -1.69 12.74
CA LEU A 21 -1.77 -0.94 13.45
C LEU A 21 -1.24 0.14 12.51
N ARG A 22 -1.40 1.42 12.90
CA ARG A 22 -0.92 2.56 12.11
C ARG A 22 0.32 3.15 12.75
N TYR A 23 1.30 3.49 11.93
CA TYR A 23 2.52 4.17 12.35
C TYR A 23 2.86 5.31 11.40
N GLN A 24 3.81 6.14 11.77
CA GLN A 24 4.36 7.19 10.92
C GLN A 24 5.89 7.17 10.96
N PHE A 25 6.51 7.72 9.94
CA PHE A 25 7.97 7.82 9.89
C PHE A 25 8.47 8.93 10.80
N PRO A 26 9.69 8.80 11.38
CA PRO A 26 10.23 9.75 12.35
C PRO A 26 10.32 11.20 11.84
N TYR A 27 10.57 11.41 10.54
CA TYR A 27 10.59 12.77 9.97
C TYR A 27 9.23 13.47 10.14
N PHE A 28 8.14 12.70 10.06
CA PHE A 28 6.79 13.25 10.21
C PHE A 28 6.51 13.63 11.68
N GLU A 29 7.01 12.84 12.64
CA GLU A 29 6.92 13.14 14.07
C GLU A 29 7.69 14.43 14.43
N ARG A 30 8.81 14.67 13.76
CA ARG A 30 9.58 15.91 13.90
C ARG A 30 8.96 17.11 13.17
N GLY A 31 7.77 16.95 12.56
CA GLY A 31 7.09 18.02 11.83
C GLY A 31 7.78 18.44 10.52
N THR A 32 8.69 17.62 9.97
CA THR A 32 9.38 17.92 8.72
C THR A 32 8.68 17.27 7.53
N ARG A 33 8.84 17.90 6.34
CA ARG A 33 8.33 17.32 5.07
C ARG A 33 9.42 16.56 4.29
N ARG A 34 10.68 16.66 4.73
CA ARG A 34 11.80 15.97 4.09
C ARG A 34 11.91 14.56 4.67
N PRO A 35 11.73 13.52 3.85
CA PRO A 35 11.86 12.15 4.30
C PRO A 35 13.24 11.86 4.90
N ASP A 36 13.28 10.99 5.89
CA ASP A 36 14.51 10.42 6.42
C ASP A 36 15.29 9.65 5.35
N PRO A 37 16.60 9.42 5.56
CA PRO A 37 17.38 8.49 4.73
C PRO A 37 16.73 7.11 4.67
N ARG A 38 16.87 6.44 3.52
CA ARG A 38 16.28 5.12 3.27
C ARG A 38 16.50 4.11 4.41
N PRO A 39 17.70 3.94 4.99
CA PRO A 39 17.89 2.98 6.09
C PRO A 39 16.97 3.23 7.28
N VAL A 40 16.73 4.50 7.65
CA VAL A 40 15.83 4.87 8.75
C VAL A 40 14.37 4.51 8.41
N LEU A 41 13.95 4.76 7.17
CA LEU A 41 12.59 4.42 6.72
C LEU A 41 12.37 2.89 6.74
N LEU A 42 13.33 2.10 6.27
CA LEU A 42 13.23 0.64 6.29
C LEU A 42 13.25 0.08 7.71
N ALA A 43 14.12 0.60 8.58
CA ALA A 43 14.15 0.23 10.00
C ALA A 43 12.81 0.54 10.70
N THR A 44 12.18 1.67 10.37
CA THR A 44 10.85 2.03 10.91
C THR A 44 9.78 1.03 10.47
N VAL A 45 9.80 0.59 9.20
CA VAL A 45 8.88 -0.46 8.72
C VAL A 45 9.08 -1.75 9.52
N ARG A 46 10.32 -2.22 9.68
CA ARG A 46 10.62 -3.44 10.42
C ARG A 46 10.15 -3.37 11.88
N GLY A 47 10.47 -2.27 12.57
CA GLY A 47 10.01 -2.07 13.95
C GLY A 47 8.49 -2.05 14.09
N ALA A 48 7.77 -1.48 13.12
CA ALA A 48 6.32 -1.49 13.09
C ALA A 48 5.75 -2.90 12.86
N VAL A 49 6.36 -3.69 11.97
CA VAL A 49 6.00 -5.10 11.73
C VAL A 49 6.24 -5.94 12.98
N GLU A 50 7.39 -5.79 13.64
CA GLU A 50 7.70 -6.50 14.89
C GLU A 50 6.70 -6.18 16.01
N LEU A 51 6.32 -4.89 16.13
CA LEU A 51 5.29 -4.49 17.07
C LEU A 51 3.94 -5.14 16.72
N ALA A 52 3.53 -5.07 15.46
CA ALA A 52 2.29 -5.68 14.99
C ALA A 52 2.27 -7.20 15.24
N ALA A 53 3.38 -7.91 15.03
CA ALA A 53 3.49 -9.34 15.29
C ALA A 53 3.28 -9.69 16.77
N ARG A 54 3.79 -8.86 17.68
CA ARG A 54 3.58 -9.06 19.14
C ARG A 54 2.12 -8.82 19.54
N GLU A 55 1.48 -7.80 18.96
CA GLU A 55 0.10 -7.42 19.30
C GLU A 55 -0.95 -8.28 18.61
N ALA A 56 -0.61 -8.93 17.51
CA ALA A 56 -1.57 -9.66 16.67
C ALA A 56 -2.07 -10.98 17.29
N GLY A 57 -1.46 -11.48 18.37
CA GLY A 57 -1.95 -12.69 19.04
C GLY A 57 -2.02 -13.94 18.13
N GLY A 58 -1.16 -14.04 17.13
CA GLY A 58 -1.15 -15.16 16.17
C GLY A 58 -2.00 -14.95 14.92
N LEU A 59 -2.66 -13.82 14.77
CA LEU A 59 -3.37 -13.48 13.52
C LEU A 59 -2.38 -13.27 12.36
N PRO A 60 -2.77 -13.64 11.13
CA PRO A 60 -1.93 -13.38 9.95
C PRO A 60 -1.76 -11.87 9.75
N LEU A 61 -0.51 -11.46 9.43
CA LEU A 61 -0.18 -10.06 9.20
C LEU A 61 -0.15 -9.72 7.72
N LEU A 62 -0.69 -8.55 7.41
CA LEU A 62 -0.42 -7.84 6.16
C LEU A 62 0.40 -6.60 6.47
N ALA A 63 1.31 -6.25 5.60
CA ALA A 63 1.99 -4.97 5.65
C ALA A 63 1.56 -4.11 4.46
N GLY A 64 1.76 -2.80 4.52
CA GLY A 64 1.39 -1.96 3.39
C GLY A 64 1.36 -0.49 3.74
N GLY A 65 0.72 0.26 2.88
CA GLY A 65 0.51 1.68 3.12
C GLY A 65 0.20 2.50 1.88
N LYS A 66 -0.07 3.76 2.14
CA LYS A 66 -0.32 4.74 1.09
C LYS A 66 1.00 5.23 0.49
N SER A 67 1.06 5.25 -0.85
CA SER A 67 2.13 5.90 -1.60
C SER A 67 3.53 5.46 -1.12
N MET A 68 4.35 6.40 -0.65
CA MET A 68 5.70 6.12 -0.14
C MET A 68 5.71 5.07 0.97
N GLY A 69 4.68 5.03 1.83
CA GLY A 69 4.59 4.03 2.90
C GLY A 69 4.57 2.61 2.35
N GLY A 70 3.70 2.32 1.38
CA GLY A 70 3.66 1.02 0.72
C GLY A 70 4.96 0.69 0.00
N ARG A 71 5.55 1.67 -0.72
CA ARG A 71 6.84 1.46 -1.38
C ARG A 71 7.99 1.17 -0.41
N MET A 72 8.04 1.83 0.75
CA MET A 72 9.07 1.52 1.77
C MET A 72 8.84 0.14 2.37
N THR A 73 7.59 -0.27 2.54
CA THR A 73 7.25 -1.63 2.99
C THR A 73 7.77 -2.69 2.02
N SER A 74 7.52 -2.54 0.73
CA SER A 74 8.01 -3.51 -0.27
C SER A 74 9.53 -3.47 -0.44
N LEU A 75 10.17 -2.33 -0.27
CA LEU A 75 11.63 -2.23 -0.23
C LEU A 75 12.22 -2.94 1.00
N ALA A 76 11.58 -2.82 2.17
CA ALA A 76 12.02 -3.54 3.36
C ALA A 76 11.88 -5.06 3.18
N ALA A 77 10.77 -5.52 2.57
CA ALA A 77 10.53 -6.93 2.28
C ALA A 77 11.46 -7.51 1.20
N ALA A 78 11.93 -6.68 0.26
CA ALA A 78 12.89 -7.10 -0.77
C ALA A 78 14.34 -7.18 -0.23
N ASP A 79 14.65 -6.38 0.81
CA ASP A 79 15.96 -6.31 1.44
C ASP A 79 16.14 -7.42 2.49
N GLU A 80 15.08 -7.71 3.25
CA GLU A 80 15.06 -8.72 4.31
C GLU A 80 13.63 -9.20 4.58
N GLU A 81 13.47 -10.45 4.95
CA GLU A 81 12.17 -11.02 5.30
C GLU A 81 11.47 -10.23 6.40
N LEU A 82 10.22 -9.86 6.18
CA LEU A 82 9.34 -9.27 7.19
C LEU A 82 8.60 -10.40 7.91
N ALA A 83 9.13 -10.82 9.06
CA ALA A 83 8.65 -11.99 9.79
C ALA A 83 7.13 -11.95 10.05
N GLY A 84 6.44 -13.02 9.66
CA GLY A 84 5.00 -13.18 9.85
C GLY A 84 4.12 -12.42 8.84
N VAL A 85 4.70 -11.57 7.97
CA VAL A 85 3.94 -10.88 6.92
C VAL A 85 3.59 -11.86 5.80
N ARG A 86 2.32 -11.92 5.45
CA ARG A 86 1.77 -12.82 4.43
C ARG A 86 1.47 -12.14 3.09
N GLY A 87 1.52 -10.82 3.03
CA GLY A 87 1.28 -10.06 1.81
C GLY A 87 1.41 -8.56 2.01
N ILE A 88 1.52 -7.82 0.91
CA ILE A 88 1.69 -6.37 0.92
C ILE A 88 0.56 -5.69 0.14
N VAL A 89 -0.05 -4.66 0.74
CA VAL A 89 -1.12 -3.86 0.13
C VAL A 89 -0.61 -2.45 -0.17
N PHE A 90 -0.76 -2.03 -1.42
CA PHE A 90 -0.43 -0.69 -1.88
C PHE A 90 -1.69 0.13 -2.14
N PHE A 91 -1.89 1.18 -1.37
CA PHE A 91 -2.88 2.22 -1.66
C PHE A 91 -2.22 3.31 -2.51
N GLY A 92 -2.24 3.13 -3.84
CA GLY A 92 -1.56 4.00 -4.80
C GLY A 92 -0.04 3.79 -4.79
N PHE A 93 0.47 2.78 -5.51
CA PHE A 93 1.92 2.58 -5.63
C PHE A 93 2.56 3.70 -6.46
N PRO A 94 3.54 4.47 -5.94
CA PRO A 94 4.12 5.59 -6.66
C PRO A 94 5.21 5.09 -7.62
N LEU A 95 4.80 4.57 -8.78
CA LEU A 95 5.69 3.96 -9.79
C LEU A 95 6.76 4.94 -10.30
N HIS A 96 6.41 6.22 -10.39
CA HIS A 96 7.31 7.28 -10.85
C HIS A 96 7.00 8.63 -10.20
N ALA A 97 7.81 9.64 -10.45
CA ALA A 97 7.49 11.02 -10.09
C ALA A 97 6.46 11.59 -11.09
N ALA A 98 5.65 12.54 -10.67
CA ALA A 98 4.68 13.20 -11.54
C ALA A 98 5.38 13.81 -12.76
N GLY A 99 4.85 13.54 -13.96
CA GLY A 99 5.40 14.02 -15.23
C GLY A 99 6.73 13.39 -15.66
N LYS A 100 7.18 12.31 -14.98
CA LYS A 100 8.41 11.57 -15.34
C LYS A 100 8.10 10.05 -15.33
N PRO A 101 7.36 9.54 -16.32
CA PRO A 101 7.02 8.12 -16.40
C PRO A 101 8.28 7.24 -16.40
N SER A 102 8.33 6.24 -15.52
CA SER A 102 9.39 5.26 -15.38
C SER A 102 8.87 4.05 -14.61
N GLY A 103 9.46 2.86 -14.85
CA GLY A 103 9.21 1.65 -14.07
C GLY A 103 10.22 1.40 -12.94
N ASP A 104 11.29 2.19 -12.84
CA ASP A 104 12.46 1.94 -11.98
C ASP A 104 12.11 1.74 -10.50
N ARG A 105 11.06 2.43 -10.03
CA ARG A 105 10.63 2.30 -8.63
C ARG A 105 10.00 0.96 -8.28
N ALA A 106 9.66 0.14 -9.28
CA ALA A 106 9.10 -1.20 -9.09
C ALA A 106 10.16 -2.31 -9.19
N GLU A 107 11.39 -2.04 -9.62
CA GLU A 107 12.42 -3.07 -9.84
C GLU A 107 12.64 -4.01 -8.65
N HIS A 108 12.64 -3.48 -7.43
CA HIS A 108 12.80 -4.25 -6.20
C HIS A 108 11.67 -5.27 -5.95
N LEU A 109 10.50 -5.10 -6.61
CA LEU A 109 9.37 -6.01 -6.45
C LEU A 109 9.66 -7.40 -7.03
N ARG A 110 10.62 -7.52 -7.95
CA ARG A 110 11.10 -8.83 -8.45
C ARG A 110 11.66 -9.69 -7.32
N ALA A 111 12.37 -9.06 -6.38
CA ALA A 111 12.97 -9.72 -5.23
C ALA A 111 12.00 -9.92 -4.05
N THR A 112 10.81 -9.34 -4.10
CA THR A 112 9.81 -9.48 -3.04
C THR A 112 9.07 -10.80 -3.19
N PRO A 113 9.20 -11.77 -2.25
CA PRO A 113 8.58 -13.10 -2.41
C PRO A 113 7.09 -13.11 -2.09
N LEU A 114 6.57 -12.07 -1.45
CA LEU A 114 5.22 -11.99 -0.93
C LEU A 114 4.18 -11.69 -2.02
N PRO A 115 2.93 -12.14 -1.86
CA PRO A 115 1.80 -11.65 -2.64
C PRO A 115 1.64 -10.12 -2.50
N LEU A 116 1.30 -9.46 -3.60
CA LEU A 116 1.20 -8.01 -3.72
C LEU A 116 -0.18 -7.61 -4.23
N LEU A 117 -0.88 -6.76 -3.49
CA LEU A 117 -2.14 -6.14 -3.94
C LEU A 117 -1.89 -4.67 -4.28
N PHE A 118 -2.10 -4.32 -5.53
CA PHE A 118 -2.08 -2.94 -6.01
C PHE A 118 -3.51 -2.41 -6.11
N LEU A 119 -3.83 -1.39 -5.33
CA LEU A 119 -5.05 -0.60 -5.43
C LEU A 119 -4.67 0.70 -6.12
N GLN A 120 -5.18 0.97 -7.32
CA GLN A 120 -4.67 2.04 -8.17
C GLN A 120 -5.78 2.80 -8.88
N GLY A 121 -5.72 4.13 -8.82
CA GLY A 121 -6.65 5.01 -9.54
C GLY A 121 -6.23 5.25 -11.00
N THR A 122 -7.19 5.38 -11.92
CA THR A 122 -6.89 5.65 -13.34
C THR A 122 -6.36 7.07 -13.58
N ARG A 123 -6.57 8.00 -12.65
CA ARG A 123 -6.09 9.38 -12.73
C ARG A 123 -4.84 9.63 -11.86
N ASP A 124 -4.22 8.57 -11.36
CA ASP A 124 -3.02 8.69 -10.55
C ASP A 124 -1.83 9.14 -11.40
N ARG A 125 -1.34 10.35 -11.15
CA ARG A 125 -0.19 10.94 -11.86
C ARG A 125 1.16 10.38 -11.44
N LEU A 126 1.21 9.53 -10.41
CA LEU A 126 2.42 8.87 -9.92
C LEU A 126 2.55 7.43 -10.39
N ALA A 127 1.56 6.92 -11.14
CA ALA A 127 1.59 5.58 -11.71
C ALA A 127 0.81 5.54 -13.03
N ASP A 128 1.55 5.59 -14.13
CA ASP A 128 0.99 5.33 -15.45
C ASP A 128 0.60 3.85 -15.54
N LEU A 129 -0.68 3.58 -15.78
CA LEU A 129 -1.20 2.22 -15.89
C LEU A 129 -0.62 1.45 -17.09
N SER A 130 -0.19 2.15 -18.15
CA SER A 130 0.49 1.53 -19.28
C SER A 130 1.84 0.94 -18.90
N LEU A 131 2.46 1.45 -17.83
CA LEU A 131 3.69 0.93 -17.24
C LEU A 131 3.42 -0.06 -16.08
N LEU A 132 2.41 0.21 -15.25
CA LEU A 132 2.11 -0.63 -14.08
C LEU A 132 1.56 -2.00 -14.47
N ARG A 133 0.69 -2.07 -15.48
CA ARG A 133 0.11 -3.36 -15.96
C ARG A 133 1.18 -4.35 -16.43
N PRO A 134 2.19 -3.97 -17.26
CA PRO A 134 3.31 -4.86 -17.58
C PRO A 134 4.08 -5.35 -16.36
N TRP A 135 4.33 -4.48 -15.37
CA TRP A 135 4.97 -4.88 -14.11
C TRP A 135 4.15 -5.95 -13.37
N CYS A 136 2.85 -5.74 -13.23
CA CYS A 136 1.97 -6.74 -12.60
C CYS A 136 1.95 -8.04 -13.40
N ALA A 137 1.95 -7.99 -14.72
CA ALA A 137 2.00 -9.17 -15.58
C ALA A 137 3.34 -9.94 -15.41
N GLU A 138 4.47 -9.23 -15.32
CA GLU A 138 5.79 -9.83 -15.07
C GLU A 138 5.85 -10.52 -13.70
N LEU A 139 5.26 -9.93 -12.67
CA LEU A 139 5.19 -10.51 -11.32
C LEU A 139 4.25 -11.75 -11.26
N GLY A 140 3.42 -11.94 -12.26
CA GLY A 140 2.56 -13.11 -12.43
C GLY A 140 1.55 -13.26 -11.28
N THR A 141 1.39 -14.48 -10.78
CA THR A 141 0.41 -14.80 -9.72
C THR A 141 0.65 -14.08 -8.39
N ARG A 142 1.84 -13.52 -8.19
CA ARG A 142 2.14 -12.74 -6.99
C ARG A 142 1.48 -11.36 -6.99
N ALA A 143 1.14 -10.81 -8.15
CA ALA A 143 0.55 -9.48 -8.24
C ALA A 143 -0.95 -9.54 -8.55
N THR A 144 -1.74 -8.87 -7.73
CA THR A 144 -3.14 -8.56 -8.00
C THR A 144 -3.28 -7.06 -8.20
N LEU A 145 -3.87 -6.65 -9.32
CA LEU A 145 -4.11 -5.24 -9.63
C LEU A 145 -5.61 -4.96 -9.63
N HIS A 146 -6.05 -4.11 -8.72
CA HIS A 146 -7.39 -3.55 -8.68
C HIS A 146 -7.34 -2.08 -9.10
N ILE A 147 -8.18 -1.73 -10.08
CA ILE A 147 -8.21 -0.39 -10.65
C ILE A 147 -9.53 0.29 -10.26
N VAL A 148 -9.42 1.51 -9.74
CA VAL A 148 -10.56 2.37 -9.45
C VAL A 148 -10.63 3.45 -10.53
N ASP A 149 -11.67 3.38 -11.35
CA ASP A 149 -11.90 4.36 -12.40
C ASP A 149 -12.19 5.74 -11.81
N ASP A 150 -11.70 6.78 -12.49
CA ASP A 150 -11.82 8.20 -12.09
C ASP A 150 -11.20 8.58 -10.73
N ALA A 151 -10.51 7.68 -10.03
CA ALA A 151 -9.80 8.00 -8.80
C ALA A 151 -8.39 8.57 -9.08
N ASP A 152 -7.98 9.55 -8.30
CA ASP A 152 -6.61 10.06 -8.31
C ASP A 152 -5.68 9.29 -7.35
N HIS A 153 -4.44 9.78 -7.14
CA HIS A 153 -3.47 9.17 -6.22
C HIS A 153 -3.96 9.08 -4.77
N SER A 154 -4.90 9.91 -4.37
CA SER A 154 -5.52 9.89 -3.03
C SER A 154 -6.86 9.18 -3.00
N PHE A 155 -7.24 8.56 -4.11
CA PHE A 155 -8.56 7.97 -4.34
C PHE A 155 -9.70 8.99 -4.25
N HIS A 156 -9.38 10.27 -4.52
CA HIS A 156 -10.38 11.30 -4.61
C HIS A 156 -11.11 11.22 -5.94
N MET A 157 -12.43 11.22 -5.86
CA MET A 157 -13.32 11.08 -7.01
C MET A 157 -13.67 12.41 -7.66
N THR A 158 -13.90 12.40 -8.97
CA THR A 158 -14.47 13.58 -9.64
C THR A 158 -15.97 13.66 -9.39
N LYS A 159 -16.52 14.88 -9.35
CA LYS A 159 -17.98 15.08 -9.25
C LYS A 159 -18.77 14.36 -10.35
N ARG A 160 -18.17 14.24 -11.56
CA ARG A 160 -18.81 13.60 -12.71
C ARG A 160 -18.84 12.05 -12.62
N SER A 161 -18.02 11.44 -11.77
CA SER A 161 -18.00 9.98 -11.61
C SER A 161 -19.30 9.45 -10.99
N GLY A 162 -20.06 10.30 -10.31
CA GLY A 162 -21.26 9.89 -9.57
C GLY A 162 -20.96 9.09 -8.30
N ARG A 163 -19.70 8.96 -7.91
CA ARG A 163 -19.24 8.21 -6.73
C ARG A 163 -18.59 9.15 -5.71
N THR A 164 -18.68 8.78 -4.44
CA THR A 164 -18.01 9.47 -3.33
C THR A 164 -16.69 8.82 -2.98
N ASP A 165 -15.81 9.54 -2.28
CA ASP A 165 -14.55 9.01 -1.75
C ASP A 165 -14.81 7.91 -0.70
N GLU A 166 -15.91 8.01 0.03
CA GLU A 166 -16.34 7.03 1.04
C GLU A 166 -16.70 5.69 0.38
N GLU A 167 -17.54 5.70 -0.66
CA GLU A 167 -17.87 4.50 -1.44
C GLU A 167 -16.63 3.82 -2.03
N VAL A 168 -15.65 4.61 -2.47
CA VAL A 168 -14.37 4.06 -2.96
C VAL A 168 -13.58 3.45 -1.81
N MET A 169 -13.55 4.07 -0.65
CA MET A 169 -12.84 3.52 0.52
C MET A 169 -13.44 2.19 0.96
N GLU A 170 -14.77 2.06 0.95
CA GLU A 170 -15.48 0.79 1.22
C GLU A 170 -15.13 -0.28 0.17
N GLU A 171 -15.12 0.09 -1.12
CA GLU A 171 -14.68 -0.80 -2.20
C GLU A 171 -13.27 -1.30 -1.96
N LEU A 172 -12.32 -0.42 -1.65
CA LEU A 172 -10.92 -0.77 -1.40
C LEU A 172 -10.80 -1.74 -0.23
N ALA A 173 -11.51 -1.50 0.87
CA ALA A 173 -11.52 -2.38 2.03
C ALA A 173 -12.09 -3.78 1.70
N GLY A 174 -13.21 -3.84 0.98
CA GLY A 174 -13.79 -5.09 0.52
C GLY A 174 -12.88 -5.84 -0.46
N VAL A 175 -12.10 -5.13 -1.31
CA VAL A 175 -11.08 -5.76 -2.16
C VAL A 175 -9.98 -6.37 -1.33
N VAL A 176 -9.46 -5.67 -0.32
CA VAL A 176 -8.44 -6.20 0.60
C VAL A 176 -8.97 -7.45 1.30
N SER A 177 -10.17 -7.41 1.86
CA SER A 177 -10.81 -8.52 2.57
C SER A 177 -10.90 -9.79 1.69
N ARG A 178 -11.42 -9.65 0.46
CA ARG A 178 -11.49 -10.76 -0.50
C ARG A 178 -10.12 -11.27 -0.95
N TRP A 179 -9.16 -10.38 -1.10
CA TRP A 179 -7.80 -10.76 -1.50
C TRP A 179 -7.10 -11.54 -0.40
N VAL A 180 -7.21 -11.12 0.86
CA VAL A 180 -6.68 -11.85 2.03
C VAL A 180 -7.18 -13.28 2.04
N SER A 181 -8.47 -13.49 1.87
CA SER A 181 -9.08 -14.84 1.88
C SER A 181 -8.57 -15.77 0.77
N ARG A 182 -7.96 -15.24 -0.29
CA ARG A 182 -7.49 -16.02 -1.45
C ARG A 182 -5.97 -16.18 -1.50
N ALA A 183 -5.24 -15.13 -1.16
CA ALA A 183 -3.80 -15.05 -1.38
C ALA A 183 -2.99 -15.35 -0.12
N VAL A 184 -3.64 -15.37 1.06
CA VAL A 184 -2.98 -15.40 2.39
C VAL A 184 -3.52 -16.54 3.27
N ALA A 185 -4.52 -17.24 2.80
CA ALA A 185 -5.10 -18.41 3.48
C ALA A 185 -4.15 -19.62 3.49
#